data_237726b3952b09085551b4ee1e069bf3
#
_entry.id   237726b3952b09085551b4ee1e069bf3
#
_cell.length_a   1.000
_cell.length_b   1.000
_cell.length_c   1.000
_cell.angle_alpha   90.00
_cell.angle_beta   90.00
_cell.angle_gamma   90.00
#
_symmetry.space_group_name_H-M   'P 1'
#
loop_
_entity.id
_entity.type
_entity.pdbx_description
1 polymer ?
#
loop_
_entity_poly.entity_id
_entity_poly.type
_entity_poly.pdbx_seq_one_letter_code
_entity_poly.pdbx_strand_id
1 'polypeptide(L)'
;MKIFNPLTVLASVLLIAGAWRMFTLPAVDDSEVWVALSSQQMEHEIGLAGRIEPVETSVLNAPFEGMVMAHELSPGMPVEEGQALLSFDTALLEIKVRDALANKLKQQQVVESFRTWTNGPDVARARRSLRVAELAMQNLDLELSQVETLYQKGIVPRNERDSLKHQRYLQALELTAATSELETVQAAGKGEARTIAEMELHNASIIHEQLNALLAHKTLYAPYSGVVLSLGSPQPVSGEAVTLHKGALFTMGQQVIKLANMSGLRVVTQVSESDVSKFSLNQEVRITAEGFPAALSGYISAVSQLAVPDQNEGSAARFPLTITVNQPASGDFKLIRLGMSAQMTIVTYRNDNSFIVPHAAIEKEGDSLFVEYREGPDAPAVRRAVTLGQSTAEGVEVFGVESGYVRVK
;
A
#
# COMPACT_ATOMS: atom_id res chain seq x y z
N MET A 1 -48.63 -72.71 -83.68
CA MET A 1 -48.29 -73.47 -82.39
C MET A 1 -46.94 -72.85 -81.89
N LYS A 2 -46.95 -71.93 -80.97
CA LYS A 2 -45.71 -71.30 -80.45
C LYS A 2 -45.30 -72.13 -79.18
N ILE A 3 -44.11 -72.71 -79.27
CA ILE A 3 -43.51 -73.53 -78.22
C ILE A 3 -42.97 -72.52 -77.17
N PHE A 4 -43.57 -72.59 -75.97
CA PHE A 4 -43.11 -71.81 -74.83
C PHE A 4 -41.84 -72.49 -74.28
N ASN A 5 -40.73 -71.73 -74.29
CA ASN A 5 -39.42 -72.21 -73.90
C ASN A 5 -39.30 -72.25 -72.36
N PRO A 6 -39.17 -73.37 -71.68
CA PRO A 6 -39.18 -73.48 -70.20
C PRO A 6 -38.01 -72.77 -69.54
N LEU A 7 -36.96 -72.41 -70.31
CA LEU A 7 -35.79 -71.71 -69.84
C LEU A 7 -36.05 -70.22 -69.45
N THR A 8 -37.04 -69.60 -70.16
CA THR A 8 -37.37 -68.22 -69.89
C THR A 8 -38.22 -68.05 -68.66
N VAL A 9 -39.03 -69.03 -68.25
CA VAL A 9 -39.82 -69.04 -67.00
C VAL A 9 -38.92 -69.21 -65.79
N LEU A 10 -37.85 -70.05 -65.88
CA LEU A 10 -36.92 -70.27 -64.79
C LEU A 10 -36.07 -69.02 -64.53
N ALA A 11 -35.67 -68.28 -65.59
CA ALA A 11 -34.90 -67.07 -65.47
C ALA A 11 -35.72 -65.92 -64.81
N SER A 12 -37.03 -65.82 -65.11
CA SER A 12 -37.88 -64.82 -64.53
C SER A 12 -38.22 -65.08 -63.03
N VAL A 13 -38.33 -66.36 -62.64
CA VAL A 13 -38.56 -66.73 -61.19
C VAL A 13 -37.27 -66.50 -60.41
N LEU A 14 -36.08 -66.75 -60.93
CA LEU A 14 -34.81 -66.43 -60.27
C LEU A 14 -34.57 -64.94 -60.15
N LEU A 15 -34.96 -64.11 -61.14
CA LEU A 15 -34.90 -62.66 -61.00
C LEU A 15 -35.88 -62.07 -59.99
N ILE A 16 -37.08 -62.59 -59.90
CA ILE A 16 -38.08 -62.18 -58.89
C ILE A 16 -37.62 -62.63 -57.48
N ALA A 17 -37.07 -63.81 -57.29
CA ALA A 17 -36.50 -64.29 -56.06
C ALA A 17 -35.24 -63.47 -55.66
N GLY A 18 -34.42 -63.09 -56.60
CA GLY A 18 -33.27 -62.19 -56.38
C GLY A 18 -33.70 -60.78 -55.97
N ALA A 19 -34.74 -60.28 -56.65
CA ALA A 19 -35.31 -58.96 -56.31
C ALA A 19 -36.01 -58.93 -54.90
N TRP A 20 -36.61 -60.04 -54.51
CA TRP A 20 -37.26 -60.12 -53.18
C TRP A 20 -36.23 -60.24 -52.04
N ARG A 21 -35.05 -60.83 -52.34
CA ARG A 21 -33.96 -60.91 -51.34
C ARG A 21 -33.19 -59.58 -51.24
N MET A 22 -33.29 -58.72 -52.23
CA MET A 22 -32.66 -57.41 -52.24
C MET A 22 -33.52 -56.31 -51.60
N PHE A 23 -34.81 -56.62 -51.31
CA PHE A 23 -35.76 -55.70 -50.66
C PHE A 23 -35.97 -56.03 -49.15
N THR A 24 -35.35 -57.07 -48.62
CA THR A 24 -35.20 -57.26 -47.17
C THR A 24 -33.93 -56.52 -46.77
N LEU A 25 -34.04 -55.16 -46.66
CA LEU A 25 -33.13 -54.36 -45.86
C LEU A 25 -33.11 -54.97 -44.45
N PRO A 26 -31.94 -55.29 -43.88
CA PRO A 26 -31.90 -55.63 -42.47
C PRO A 26 -32.56 -54.48 -41.73
N ALA A 27 -33.55 -54.79 -40.90
CA ALA A 27 -34.04 -53.83 -39.91
C ALA A 27 -32.80 -53.29 -39.21
N VAL A 28 -32.63 -51.96 -39.18
CA VAL A 28 -31.69 -51.32 -38.30
C VAL A 28 -32.04 -51.90 -36.94
N ASP A 29 -31.13 -52.70 -36.41
CA ASP A 29 -31.23 -53.26 -35.09
C ASP A 29 -31.08 -52.03 -34.18
N ASP A 30 -32.19 -51.54 -33.71
CA ASP A 30 -32.30 -50.43 -32.75
C ASP A 30 -31.86 -51.03 -31.38
N SER A 31 -30.58 -51.50 -31.40
CA SER A 31 -29.95 -52.02 -30.20
C SER A 31 -29.87 -50.87 -29.19
N GLU A 32 -30.81 -50.89 -28.26
CA GLU A 32 -30.84 -49.96 -27.12
C GLU A 32 -29.48 -49.95 -26.44
N VAL A 33 -28.69 -48.92 -26.67
CA VAL A 33 -27.39 -48.76 -25.99
C VAL A 33 -27.60 -48.18 -24.60
N TRP A 34 -27.33 -49.01 -23.62
CA TRP A 34 -27.40 -48.63 -22.22
C TRP A 34 -26.00 -48.29 -21.71
N VAL A 35 -25.82 -47.07 -21.25
CA VAL A 35 -24.56 -46.58 -20.67
C VAL A 35 -24.67 -46.63 -19.15
N ALA A 36 -23.68 -47.25 -18.51
CA ALA A 36 -23.63 -47.31 -17.04
C ALA A 36 -23.40 -45.90 -16.45
N LEU A 37 -24.24 -45.52 -15.51
CA LEU A 37 -24.20 -44.28 -14.79
C LEU A 37 -23.61 -44.51 -13.39
N SER A 38 -22.41 -44.01 -13.17
CA SER A 38 -21.72 -44.06 -11.87
C SER A 38 -21.42 -42.66 -11.39
N SER A 39 -21.42 -42.53 -10.06
CA SER A 39 -20.94 -41.26 -9.45
C SER A 39 -19.47 -41.03 -9.78
N GLN A 40 -19.15 -39.90 -10.29
CA GLN A 40 -17.77 -39.46 -10.60
C GLN A 40 -17.54 -38.03 -10.19
N GLN A 41 -16.29 -37.73 -9.89
CA GLN A 41 -15.88 -36.35 -9.59
C GLN A 41 -15.90 -35.54 -10.87
N MET A 42 -16.58 -34.40 -10.80
CA MET A 42 -16.60 -33.41 -11.88
C MET A 42 -15.98 -32.13 -11.41
N GLU A 43 -15.01 -31.64 -12.17
CA GLU A 43 -14.40 -30.34 -11.97
C GLU A 43 -14.48 -29.53 -13.26
N HIS A 44 -14.85 -28.26 -13.12
CA HIS A 44 -14.76 -27.31 -14.21
C HIS A 44 -13.66 -26.32 -13.89
N GLU A 45 -12.63 -26.29 -14.72
CA GLU A 45 -11.44 -25.49 -14.57
C GLU A 45 -11.39 -24.38 -15.60
N ILE A 46 -11.00 -23.20 -15.19
CA ILE A 46 -10.71 -22.08 -16.10
C ILE A 46 -9.20 -21.81 -16.05
N GLY A 47 -8.57 -21.88 -17.22
CA GLY A 47 -7.17 -21.51 -17.42
C GLY A 47 -7.04 -20.02 -17.69
N LEU A 48 -6.19 -19.33 -16.93
CA LEU A 48 -5.85 -17.92 -17.13
C LEU A 48 -4.34 -17.75 -17.20
N ALA A 49 -3.88 -16.82 -18.04
CA ALA A 49 -2.49 -16.39 -18.07
C ALA A 49 -2.34 -15.08 -17.29
N GLY A 50 -1.28 -14.99 -16.48
CA GLY A 50 -0.99 -13.80 -15.69
C GLY A 50 0.49 -13.56 -15.54
N ARG A 51 0.85 -12.53 -14.78
CA ARG A 51 2.23 -12.13 -14.50
C ARG A 51 2.53 -12.19 -13.03
N ILE A 52 3.70 -12.72 -12.69
CA ILE A 52 4.19 -12.77 -11.30
C ILE A 52 4.69 -11.38 -10.90
N GLU A 53 4.14 -10.86 -9.81
CA GLU A 53 4.50 -9.58 -9.21
C GLU A 53 4.83 -9.77 -7.72
N PRO A 54 5.60 -8.86 -7.12
CA PRO A 54 5.78 -8.86 -5.67
C PRO A 54 4.47 -8.41 -4.99
N VAL A 55 4.24 -8.90 -3.77
CA VAL A 55 3.10 -8.43 -2.97
C VAL A 55 3.29 -6.97 -2.61
N GLU A 56 4.51 -6.56 -2.28
CA GLU A 56 4.86 -5.23 -1.84
C GLU A 56 6.04 -4.66 -2.61
N THR A 57 5.96 -3.37 -2.92
CA THR A 57 7.07 -2.60 -3.48
C THR A 57 7.28 -1.35 -2.66
N SER A 58 8.53 -1.04 -2.32
CA SER A 58 8.90 0.21 -1.65
C SER A 58 9.68 1.12 -2.58
N VAL A 59 9.37 2.40 -2.49
CA VAL A 59 10.10 3.46 -3.16
C VAL A 59 10.98 4.16 -2.13
N LEU A 60 12.29 4.09 -2.33
CA LEU A 60 13.26 4.79 -1.51
C LEU A 60 13.56 6.14 -2.17
N ASN A 61 13.25 7.20 -1.42
CA ASN A 61 13.43 8.57 -1.88
C ASN A 61 14.69 9.18 -1.25
N ALA A 62 15.25 10.20 -1.93
CA ALA A 62 16.33 10.99 -1.39
C ALA A 62 15.88 11.73 -0.12
N PRO A 63 16.57 11.56 1.02
CA PRO A 63 16.19 12.20 2.28
C PRO A 63 16.50 13.70 2.30
N PHE A 64 17.43 14.13 1.50
CA PHE A 64 17.84 15.53 1.31
C PHE A 64 18.39 15.74 -0.10
N GLU A 65 18.60 16.96 -0.48
CA GLU A 65 19.25 17.34 -1.74
C GLU A 65 20.74 17.03 -1.67
N GLY A 66 21.22 16.13 -2.55
CA GLY A 66 22.62 15.72 -2.55
C GLY A 66 23.03 14.92 -3.77
N MET A 67 24.34 14.83 -3.98
CA MET A 67 24.93 14.02 -5.05
C MET A 67 25.22 12.61 -4.56
N VAL A 68 25.02 11.63 -5.43
CA VAL A 68 25.36 10.22 -5.15
C VAL A 68 26.88 10.04 -5.19
N MET A 69 27.45 9.57 -4.08
CA MET A 69 28.89 9.31 -3.95
C MET A 69 29.27 7.96 -4.57
N ALA A 70 28.55 6.90 -4.18
CA ALA A 70 28.82 5.56 -4.64
C ALA A 70 27.55 4.71 -4.58
N HIS A 71 27.40 3.81 -5.54
CA HIS A 71 26.43 2.72 -5.54
C HIS A 71 26.99 1.53 -6.34
N GLU A 72 26.63 0.32 -5.97
CA GLU A 72 26.96 -0.92 -6.69
C GLU A 72 25.70 -1.63 -7.19
N LEU A 73 24.60 -0.89 -7.38
CA LEU A 73 23.30 -1.43 -7.69
C LEU A 73 23.07 -1.54 -9.18
N SER A 74 22.38 -2.60 -9.56
CA SER A 74 21.86 -2.83 -10.91
C SER A 74 20.41 -3.31 -10.84
N PRO A 75 19.55 -2.98 -11.83
CA PRO A 75 18.22 -3.55 -11.89
C PRO A 75 18.26 -5.08 -11.92
N GLY A 76 17.40 -5.72 -11.14
CA GLY A 76 17.38 -7.18 -10.96
C GLY A 76 18.36 -7.71 -9.90
N MET A 77 19.18 -6.88 -9.29
CA MET A 77 20.11 -7.30 -8.23
C MET A 77 19.36 -7.61 -6.93
N PRO A 78 19.63 -8.77 -6.28
CA PRO A 78 19.11 -9.07 -4.96
C PRO A 78 19.82 -8.21 -3.89
N VAL A 79 19.06 -7.81 -2.87
CA VAL A 79 19.56 -7.07 -1.72
C VAL A 79 19.04 -7.70 -0.43
N GLU A 80 19.80 -7.61 0.64
CA GLU A 80 19.44 -8.10 1.97
C GLU A 80 18.92 -6.96 2.85
N GLU A 81 18.07 -7.28 3.82
CA GLU A 81 17.60 -6.32 4.81
C GLU A 81 18.78 -5.67 5.56
N GLY A 82 18.75 -4.34 5.69
CA GLY A 82 19.83 -3.57 6.31
C GLY A 82 21.09 -3.38 5.44
N GLN A 83 21.11 -3.92 4.21
CA GLN A 83 22.21 -3.68 3.27
C GLN A 83 22.27 -2.21 2.87
N ALA A 84 23.48 -1.61 2.91
CA ALA A 84 23.74 -0.27 2.40
C ALA A 84 23.61 -0.27 0.87
N LEU A 85 22.71 0.55 0.34
CA LEU A 85 22.40 0.61 -1.09
C LEU A 85 23.18 1.70 -1.81
N LEU A 86 23.21 2.89 -1.23
CA LEU A 86 23.95 4.03 -1.75
C LEU A 86 24.24 5.04 -0.64
N SER A 87 25.20 5.93 -0.89
CA SER A 87 25.52 7.06 -0.01
C SER A 87 25.48 8.37 -0.77
N PHE A 88 25.01 9.40 -0.09
CA PHE A 88 25.00 10.79 -0.58
C PHE A 88 26.19 11.57 -0.05
N ASP A 89 26.61 12.56 -0.84
CA ASP A 89 27.54 13.59 -0.37
C ASP A 89 26.82 14.48 0.65
N THR A 90 27.45 14.66 1.81
CA THR A 90 26.90 15.40 2.94
C THR A 90 27.51 16.78 3.12
N ALA A 91 28.50 17.19 2.29
CA ALA A 91 29.27 18.41 2.50
C ALA A 91 28.36 19.65 2.62
N LEU A 92 27.38 19.79 1.74
CA LEU A 92 26.43 20.90 1.78
C LEU A 92 25.48 20.83 2.99
N LEU A 93 25.02 19.63 3.33
CA LEU A 93 24.16 19.41 4.50
C LEU A 93 24.92 19.68 5.81
N GLU A 94 26.17 19.28 5.91
CA GLU A 94 27.03 19.58 7.08
C GLU A 94 27.25 21.08 7.29
N ILE A 95 27.34 21.86 6.21
CA ILE A 95 27.38 23.32 6.32
C ILE A 95 26.07 23.83 6.93
N LYS A 96 24.92 23.38 6.43
CA LYS A 96 23.61 23.77 6.95
C LYS A 96 23.42 23.37 8.44
N VAL A 97 23.93 22.20 8.84
CA VAL A 97 23.91 21.76 10.25
C VAL A 97 24.74 22.69 11.12
N ARG A 98 25.97 23.07 10.69
CA ARG A 98 26.82 24.00 11.42
C ARG A 98 26.20 25.39 11.55
N ASP A 99 25.58 25.88 10.49
CA ASP A 99 24.89 27.19 10.51
C ASP A 99 23.69 27.16 11.47
N ALA A 100 22.92 26.09 11.47
CA ALA A 100 21.81 25.90 12.40
C ALA A 100 22.28 25.80 13.86
N LEU A 101 23.41 25.11 14.10
CA LEU A 101 24.04 25.03 15.42
C LEU A 101 24.51 26.43 15.88
N ALA A 102 25.16 27.17 15.01
CA ALA A 102 25.60 28.56 15.34
C ALA A 102 24.40 29.44 15.70
N ASN A 103 23.31 29.37 14.95
CA ASN A 103 22.07 30.08 15.28
C ASN A 103 21.47 29.64 16.62
N LYS A 104 21.38 28.33 16.88
CA LYS A 104 20.92 27.79 18.17
C LYS A 104 21.73 28.33 19.34
N LEU A 105 23.07 28.32 19.21
CA LEU A 105 23.97 28.84 20.26
C LEU A 105 23.79 30.35 20.47
N LYS A 106 23.54 31.10 19.40
CA LYS A 106 23.25 32.53 19.48
C LYS A 106 21.95 32.80 20.25
N GLN A 107 20.87 32.08 19.93
CA GLN A 107 19.59 32.20 20.64
C GLN A 107 19.70 31.75 22.09
N GLN A 108 20.48 30.70 22.35
CA GLN A 108 20.75 30.24 23.71
C GLN A 108 21.42 31.34 24.56
N GLN A 109 22.38 32.09 23.97
CA GLN A 109 23.02 33.20 24.67
C GLN A 109 22.02 34.33 25.00
N VAL A 110 21.07 34.61 24.09
CA VAL A 110 20.00 35.58 24.35
C VAL A 110 19.12 35.15 25.51
N VAL A 111 18.65 33.90 25.52
CA VAL A 111 17.85 33.34 26.62
C VAL A 111 18.61 33.39 27.97
N GLU A 112 19.91 33.05 27.94
CA GLU A 112 20.74 33.07 29.13
C GLU A 112 20.92 34.53 29.67
N SER A 113 20.97 35.53 28.81
CA SER A 113 20.99 36.93 29.22
C SER A 113 19.69 37.31 29.98
N PHE A 114 18.54 36.78 29.59
CA PHE A 114 17.27 36.95 30.33
C PHE A 114 17.25 36.20 31.66
N ARG A 115 17.86 34.99 31.74
CA ARG A 115 17.96 34.25 33.02
C ARG A 115 18.77 35.01 34.06
N THR A 116 19.85 35.67 33.63
CA THR A 116 20.74 36.41 34.49
C THR A 116 20.36 37.90 34.59
N TRP A 117 19.24 38.33 34.00
CA TRP A 117 18.77 39.70 33.88
C TRP A 117 18.73 40.45 35.20
N THR A 118 18.22 39.82 36.29
CA THR A 118 18.13 40.42 37.63
C THR A 118 19.49 40.81 38.22
N ASN A 119 20.57 40.20 37.75
CA ASN A 119 21.95 40.48 38.11
C ASN A 119 22.69 41.23 36.99
N GLY A 120 21.98 41.59 35.92
CA GLY A 120 22.51 42.27 34.77
C GLY A 120 22.94 43.74 35.06
N PRO A 121 23.74 44.33 34.18
CA PRO A 121 24.30 45.65 34.41
C PRO A 121 23.21 46.75 34.54
N ASP A 122 22.10 46.62 33.81
CA ASP A 122 21.01 47.60 33.82
C ASP A 122 20.25 47.58 35.12
N VAL A 123 19.88 46.41 35.62
CA VAL A 123 19.27 46.27 36.95
C VAL A 123 20.20 46.73 38.06
N ALA A 124 21.50 46.41 37.94
CA ALA A 124 22.50 46.90 38.91
C ALA A 124 22.64 48.41 38.88
N ARG A 125 22.52 49.06 37.71
CA ARG A 125 22.52 50.52 37.58
C ARG A 125 21.28 51.13 38.25
N ALA A 126 20.09 50.68 37.92
CA ALA A 126 18.84 51.16 38.51
C ALA A 126 18.80 50.96 40.04
N ARG A 127 19.31 49.82 40.52
CA ARG A 127 19.41 49.52 41.96
C ARG A 127 20.35 50.49 42.70
N ARG A 128 21.49 50.89 42.05
CA ARG A 128 22.39 51.91 42.60
C ARG A 128 21.72 53.29 42.63
N SER A 129 21.01 53.67 41.54
CA SER A 129 20.25 54.93 41.49
C SER A 129 19.21 54.99 42.62
N LEU A 130 18.41 53.95 42.81
CA LEU A 130 17.47 53.84 43.92
C LEU A 130 18.17 54.00 45.26
N ARG A 131 19.31 53.32 45.48
CA ARG A 131 20.06 53.43 46.73
C ARG A 131 20.55 54.83 47.03
N VAL A 132 21.01 55.59 46.01
CA VAL A 132 21.42 56.98 46.15
C VAL A 132 20.23 57.87 46.53
N ALA A 133 19.07 57.66 45.84
CA ALA A 133 17.84 58.44 46.16
C ALA A 133 17.31 58.13 47.60
N GLU A 134 17.36 56.88 48.03
CA GLU A 134 17.02 56.49 49.41
C GLU A 134 17.89 57.15 50.48
N LEU A 135 19.21 57.13 50.28
CA LEU A 135 20.16 57.76 51.20
C LEU A 135 19.97 59.29 51.25
N ALA A 136 19.77 59.96 50.10
CA ALA A 136 19.47 61.41 50.08
C ALA A 136 18.17 61.74 50.82
N MET A 137 17.15 60.94 50.58
CA MET A 137 15.84 61.10 51.34
C MET A 137 16.01 60.90 52.81
N GLN A 138 16.73 59.90 53.27
CA GLN A 138 17.01 59.68 54.73
C GLN A 138 17.73 60.83 55.35
N ASN A 139 18.75 61.38 54.63
CA ASN A 139 19.47 62.56 55.18
C ASN A 139 18.58 63.78 55.28
N LEU A 140 17.72 64.05 54.26
CA LEU A 140 16.76 65.16 54.34
C LEU A 140 15.70 64.95 55.39
N ASP A 141 15.22 63.74 55.65
CA ASP A 141 14.30 63.42 56.72
C ASP A 141 14.91 63.70 58.12
N LEU A 142 16.19 63.30 58.33
CA LEU A 142 16.92 63.60 59.55
C LEU A 142 17.08 65.13 59.76
N GLU A 143 17.51 65.83 58.73
CA GLU A 143 17.72 67.27 58.71
C GLU A 143 16.40 68.02 58.98
N LEU A 144 15.30 67.63 58.33
CA LEU A 144 13.98 68.21 58.52
C LEU A 144 13.49 67.99 59.96
N SER A 145 13.70 66.78 60.50
CA SER A 145 13.30 66.47 61.94
C SER A 145 14.03 67.34 62.90
N GLN A 146 15.31 67.65 62.71
CA GLN A 146 16.12 68.57 63.48
C GLN A 146 15.60 70.01 63.38
N VAL A 147 15.41 70.49 62.13
CA VAL A 147 14.91 71.84 61.86
C VAL A 147 13.47 72.05 62.40
N GLU A 148 12.59 71.05 62.30
CA GLU A 148 11.24 71.11 62.87
C GLU A 148 11.29 71.26 64.37
N THR A 149 12.20 70.55 65.11
CA THR A 149 12.42 70.66 66.55
C THR A 149 12.91 72.08 66.98
N LEU A 150 13.85 72.61 66.17
CA LEU A 150 14.39 73.95 66.37
C LEU A 150 13.34 75.07 66.12
N TYR A 151 12.51 74.86 65.05
CA TYR A 151 11.41 75.76 64.73
C TYR A 151 10.37 75.84 65.88
N GLN A 152 9.98 74.69 66.48
CA GLN A 152 9.10 74.62 67.61
C GLN A 152 9.64 75.36 68.86
N LYS A 153 11.00 75.43 68.95
CA LYS A 153 11.68 76.21 70.02
C LYS A 153 11.88 77.66 69.63
N GLY A 154 11.42 78.10 68.45
CA GLY A 154 11.53 79.48 68.01
C GLY A 154 12.94 79.92 67.60
N ILE A 155 13.88 78.95 67.32
CA ILE A 155 15.28 79.19 66.99
C ILE A 155 15.47 79.43 65.52
N VAL A 156 14.70 78.71 64.62
CA VAL A 156 14.83 78.71 63.17
C VAL A 156 13.59 79.40 62.55
N PRO A 157 13.74 80.28 61.57
CA PRO A 157 12.63 80.94 60.88
C PRO A 157 11.81 79.99 59.99
N ARG A 158 10.51 80.36 59.78
CA ARG A 158 9.55 79.54 59.01
C ARG A 158 9.99 79.23 57.58
N ASN A 159 10.61 80.19 56.84
CA ASN A 159 11.05 80.04 55.48
C ASN A 159 12.11 78.92 55.31
N GLU A 160 12.99 78.74 56.29
CA GLU A 160 14.03 77.72 56.27
C GLU A 160 13.39 76.34 56.41
N ARG A 161 12.47 76.13 57.37
CA ARG A 161 11.69 74.91 57.47
C ARG A 161 10.88 74.60 56.22
N ASP A 162 10.20 75.64 55.64
CA ASP A 162 9.38 75.45 54.41
C ASP A 162 10.24 75.16 53.16
N SER A 163 11.43 75.73 53.04
CA SER A 163 12.43 75.39 52.01
C SER A 163 12.86 73.91 52.09
N LEU A 164 13.17 73.46 53.31
CA LEU A 164 13.58 72.09 53.54
C LEU A 164 12.45 71.08 53.24
N LYS A 165 11.19 71.45 53.62
CA LYS A 165 9.99 70.68 53.25
C LYS A 165 9.85 70.57 51.69
N HIS A 166 10.10 71.64 51.00
CA HIS A 166 10.07 71.66 49.56
C HIS A 166 11.20 70.78 48.94
N GLN A 167 12.44 70.85 49.43
CA GLN A 167 13.53 69.97 49.02
C GLN A 167 13.21 68.49 49.29
N ARG A 168 12.66 68.19 50.47
CA ARG A 168 12.20 66.84 50.79
C ARG A 168 11.12 66.36 49.84
N TYR A 169 10.17 67.19 49.45
CA TYR A 169 9.16 66.86 48.46
C TYR A 169 9.78 66.53 47.09
N LEU A 170 10.73 67.32 46.59
CA LEU A 170 11.44 67.06 45.35
C LEU A 170 12.22 65.76 45.43
N GLN A 171 12.88 65.48 46.57
CA GLN A 171 13.61 64.24 46.77
C GLN A 171 12.68 63.02 46.83
N ALA A 172 11.47 63.17 47.32
CA ALA A 172 10.43 62.10 47.35
C ALA A 172 9.98 61.77 45.91
N LEU A 173 9.88 62.78 45.03
CA LEU A 173 9.62 62.56 43.59
C LEU A 173 10.78 61.79 42.90
N GLU A 174 12.02 62.14 43.23
CA GLU A 174 13.21 61.45 42.71
C GLU A 174 13.28 60.01 43.18
N LEU A 175 12.97 59.75 44.47
CA LEU A 175 12.90 58.41 45.01
C LEU A 175 11.82 57.56 44.29
N THR A 176 10.65 58.19 44.05
CA THR A 176 9.56 57.51 43.31
C THR A 176 9.98 57.21 41.87
N ALA A 177 10.64 58.13 41.20
CA ALA A 177 11.17 57.94 39.85
C ALA A 177 12.20 56.79 39.78
N ALA A 178 13.16 56.77 40.75
CA ALA A 178 14.16 55.71 40.82
C ALA A 178 13.56 54.33 41.14
N THR A 179 12.49 54.29 41.94
CA THR A 179 11.75 53.05 42.24
C THR A 179 11.04 52.53 40.99
N SER A 180 10.32 53.40 40.27
CA SER A 180 9.62 53.05 39.05
C SER A 180 10.57 52.59 37.94
N GLU A 181 11.76 53.24 37.83
CA GLU A 181 12.80 52.81 36.88
C GLU A 181 13.30 51.40 37.20
N LEU A 182 13.59 51.10 38.48
CA LEU A 182 14.02 49.75 38.86
C LEU A 182 12.94 48.71 38.58
N GLU A 183 11.68 48.97 38.86
CA GLU A 183 10.56 48.11 38.56
C GLU A 183 10.44 47.87 37.03
N THR A 184 10.51 48.92 36.23
CA THR A 184 10.45 48.86 34.79
C THR A 184 11.58 48.00 34.19
N VAL A 185 12.82 48.24 34.64
CA VAL A 185 13.98 47.47 34.19
C VAL A 185 13.88 46.01 34.64
N GLN A 186 13.40 45.72 35.82
CA GLN A 186 13.17 44.34 36.31
C GLN A 186 12.06 43.62 35.51
N ALA A 187 10.96 44.35 35.22
CA ALA A 187 9.86 43.79 34.42
C ALA A 187 10.27 43.42 33.01
N ALA A 188 11.15 44.22 32.38
CA ALA A 188 11.68 43.92 31.04
C ALA A 188 12.33 42.53 30.93
N GLY A 189 12.95 42.05 32.01
CA GLY A 189 13.57 40.71 32.02
C GLY A 189 12.56 39.52 32.13
N LYS A 190 11.28 39.81 32.47
CA LYS A 190 10.23 38.82 32.63
C LYS A 190 9.09 38.93 31.61
N GLY A 191 9.14 39.92 30.72
CA GLY A 191 8.11 40.27 29.76
C GLY A 191 8.10 39.41 28.51
N GLU A 192 7.33 39.86 27.51
CA GLU A 192 7.16 39.21 26.22
C GLU A 192 8.48 38.96 25.48
N ALA A 193 9.46 39.86 25.62
CA ALA A 193 10.77 39.69 24.99
C ALA A 193 11.49 38.42 25.42
N ARG A 194 11.37 38.00 26.68
CA ARG A 194 11.91 36.71 27.13
C ARG A 194 11.16 35.55 26.50
N THR A 195 9.84 35.60 26.44
CA THR A 195 9.02 34.56 25.81
C THR A 195 9.38 34.41 24.31
N ILE A 196 9.56 35.53 23.61
CA ILE A 196 10.01 35.52 22.21
C ILE A 196 11.38 34.86 22.09
N ALA A 197 12.34 35.22 22.92
CA ALA A 197 13.67 34.63 22.91
C ALA A 197 13.66 33.11 23.18
N GLU A 198 12.82 32.67 24.12
CA GLU A 198 12.63 31.22 24.41
C GLU A 198 12.01 30.49 23.20
N MET A 199 11.03 31.10 22.50
CA MET A 199 10.45 30.55 21.27
C MET A 199 11.47 30.50 20.13
N GLU A 200 12.28 31.53 19.94
CA GLU A 200 13.35 31.55 18.92
C GLU A 200 14.41 30.47 19.19
N LEU A 201 14.81 30.27 20.44
CA LEU A 201 15.70 29.18 20.83
C LEU A 201 15.08 27.81 20.53
N HIS A 202 13.81 27.65 20.86
CA HIS A 202 13.09 26.39 20.61
C HIS A 202 13.06 26.10 19.09
N ASN A 203 12.69 27.08 18.26
CA ASN A 203 12.68 26.96 16.80
C ASN A 203 14.07 26.63 16.25
N ALA A 204 15.11 27.35 16.69
CA ALA A 204 16.50 27.09 16.28
C ALA A 204 16.97 25.66 16.69
N SER A 205 16.52 25.18 17.86
CA SER A 205 16.81 23.82 18.33
C SER A 205 16.16 22.76 17.42
N ILE A 206 14.88 22.95 17.07
CA ILE A 206 14.16 22.03 16.16
C ILE A 206 14.84 21.99 14.79
N ILE A 207 15.17 23.13 14.22
CA ILE A 207 15.85 23.18 12.91
C ILE A 207 17.18 22.44 12.94
N HIS A 208 18.00 22.67 13.98
CA HIS A 208 19.26 21.96 14.14
C HIS A 208 19.06 20.45 14.30
N GLU A 209 18.09 20.01 15.09
CA GLU A 209 17.77 18.57 15.30
C GLU A 209 17.30 17.91 14.00
N GLN A 210 16.41 18.56 13.25
CA GLN A 210 15.94 18.06 11.96
C GLN A 210 17.07 17.88 10.93
N LEU A 211 17.94 18.90 10.79
CA LEU A 211 19.08 18.80 9.88
C LEU A 211 20.08 17.72 10.32
N ASN A 212 20.29 17.55 11.61
CA ASN A 212 21.16 16.51 12.15
C ASN A 212 20.57 15.10 11.96
N ALA A 213 19.25 14.97 12.08
CA ALA A 213 18.54 13.71 11.76
C ALA A 213 18.67 13.36 10.26
N LEU A 214 18.57 14.34 9.37
CA LEU A 214 18.79 14.12 7.94
C LEU A 214 20.22 13.66 7.65
N LEU A 215 21.20 14.18 8.36
CA LEU A 215 22.60 13.74 8.24
C LEU A 215 22.79 12.28 8.61
N ALA A 216 22.04 11.75 9.57
CA ALA A 216 22.06 10.34 9.94
C ALA A 216 21.57 9.44 8.79
N HIS A 217 20.72 9.96 7.90
CA HIS A 217 20.19 9.26 6.73
C HIS A 217 21.03 9.44 5.46
N LYS A 218 22.32 9.78 5.59
CA LYS A 218 23.24 9.91 4.44
C LYS A 218 23.40 8.65 3.61
N THR A 219 23.14 7.49 4.19
CA THR A 219 23.15 6.20 3.52
C THR A 219 21.74 5.64 3.49
N LEU A 220 21.29 5.23 2.32
CA LEU A 220 20.03 4.50 2.16
C LEU A 220 20.29 3.02 2.37
N TYR A 221 19.47 2.42 3.21
CA TYR A 221 19.49 1.00 3.51
C TYR A 221 18.26 0.30 2.98
N ALA A 222 18.39 -0.98 2.64
CA ALA A 222 17.25 -1.81 2.26
C ALA A 222 16.34 -2.07 3.49
N PRO A 223 15.04 -1.75 3.42
CA PRO A 223 14.12 -1.96 4.53
C PRO A 223 13.74 -3.44 4.72
N TYR A 224 13.98 -4.27 3.73
CA TYR A 224 13.75 -5.72 3.72
C TYR A 224 14.59 -6.38 2.63
N SER A 225 14.72 -7.71 2.69
CA SER A 225 15.39 -8.49 1.64
C SER A 225 14.50 -8.55 0.40
N GLY A 226 15.07 -8.22 -0.76
CA GLY A 226 14.29 -8.10 -1.99
C GLY A 226 15.13 -7.96 -3.25
N VAL A 227 14.52 -7.40 -4.29
CA VAL A 227 15.17 -7.18 -5.59
C VAL A 227 14.99 -5.73 -6.03
N VAL A 228 16.03 -5.14 -6.58
CA VAL A 228 16.00 -3.80 -7.17
C VAL A 228 15.19 -3.84 -8.48
N LEU A 229 14.08 -3.09 -8.55
CA LEU A 229 13.25 -3.01 -9.75
C LEU A 229 13.73 -1.93 -10.71
N SER A 230 14.01 -0.74 -10.19
CA SER A 230 14.47 0.37 -10.99
C SER A 230 15.37 1.30 -10.18
N LEU A 231 16.26 1.99 -10.89
CA LEU A 231 17.19 2.99 -10.37
C LEU A 231 16.89 4.34 -10.98
N GLY A 232 16.78 5.37 -10.15
CA GLY A 232 16.44 6.72 -10.56
C GLY A 232 14.92 6.99 -10.61
N SER A 233 14.58 8.19 -11.04
CA SER A 233 13.18 8.65 -11.15
C SER A 233 12.68 8.52 -12.58
N PRO A 234 11.61 7.76 -12.83
CA PRO A 234 10.98 7.69 -14.15
C PRO A 234 10.18 8.97 -14.49
N GLN A 235 9.84 9.78 -13.49
CA GLN A 235 9.12 11.04 -13.70
C GLN A 235 10.08 12.23 -13.56
N PRO A 236 10.24 13.02 -14.61
CA PRO A 236 11.06 14.21 -14.55
C PRO A 236 10.39 15.30 -13.71
N VAL A 237 11.06 15.75 -12.65
CA VAL A 237 10.65 16.97 -11.93
C VAL A 237 10.98 18.22 -12.76
N SER A 238 11.86 18.09 -13.76
CA SER A 238 12.34 19.17 -14.64
C SER A 238 12.65 18.75 -16.09
N GLY A 239 11.92 17.75 -16.61
CA GLY A 239 12.00 17.42 -18.06
C GLY A 239 12.91 16.26 -18.46
N GLU A 240 13.82 15.77 -17.61
CA GLU A 240 14.67 14.61 -17.91
C GLU A 240 14.59 13.56 -16.81
N ALA A 241 14.50 12.28 -17.19
CA ALA A 241 14.56 11.17 -16.25
C ALA A 241 15.97 11.10 -15.62
N VAL A 242 16.04 11.19 -14.30
CA VAL A 242 17.33 11.07 -13.59
C VAL A 242 17.64 9.59 -13.38
N THR A 243 18.68 9.13 -14.06
CA THR A 243 19.25 7.81 -13.85
C THR A 243 20.25 7.82 -12.70
N LEU A 244 20.26 6.78 -11.89
CA LEU A 244 21.22 6.64 -10.80
C LEU A 244 22.62 6.37 -11.35
N HIS A 245 23.54 7.30 -11.14
CA HIS A 245 24.97 7.16 -11.41
C HIS A 245 25.77 7.96 -10.40
N LYS A 246 27.05 7.67 -10.28
CA LYS A 246 27.95 8.45 -9.43
C LYS A 246 27.97 9.92 -9.88
N GLY A 247 27.72 10.85 -8.96
CA GLY A 247 27.60 12.28 -9.25
C GLY A 247 26.20 12.73 -9.68
N ALA A 248 25.22 11.83 -9.79
CA ALA A 248 23.83 12.23 -10.04
C ALA A 248 23.27 13.04 -8.87
N LEU A 249 22.66 14.18 -9.18
CA LEU A 249 22.02 15.05 -8.19
C LEU A 249 20.55 14.65 -8.01
N PHE A 250 20.15 14.44 -6.78
CA PHE A 250 18.76 14.20 -6.40
C PHE A 250 18.26 15.30 -5.49
N THR A 251 17.01 15.69 -5.69
CA THR A 251 16.31 16.62 -4.79
C THR A 251 15.60 15.86 -3.69
N MET A 252 15.34 16.53 -2.56
CA MET A 252 14.60 15.92 -1.43
C MET A 252 13.25 15.35 -1.89
N GLY A 253 12.96 14.12 -1.50
CA GLY A 253 11.72 13.42 -1.84
C GLY A 253 11.71 12.77 -3.23
N GLN A 254 12.72 12.99 -4.06
CA GLN A 254 12.83 12.37 -5.39
C GLN A 254 13.13 10.88 -5.27
N GLN A 255 12.43 10.05 -6.07
CA GLN A 255 12.65 8.61 -6.12
C GLN A 255 14.08 8.30 -6.57
N VAL A 256 14.76 7.46 -5.81
CA VAL A 256 16.13 6.98 -6.11
C VAL A 256 16.13 5.51 -6.48
N ILE A 257 15.44 4.68 -5.72
CA ILE A 257 15.42 3.23 -5.89
C ILE A 257 13.98 2.74 -5.69
N LYS A 258 13.58 1.78 -6.52
CA LYS A 258 12.35 0.99 -6.29
C LYS A 258 12.74 -0.45 -5.98
N LEU A 259 12.32 -0.95 -4.82
CA LEU A 259 12.57 -2.31 -4.35
C LEU A 259 11.30 -3.13 -4.36
N ALA A 260 11.44 -4.41 -4.69
CA ALA A 260 10.41 -5.43 -4.58
C ALA A 260 10.68 -6.33 -3.39
N ASN A 261 9.69 -6.53 -2.55
CA ASN A 261 9.76 -7.50 -1.47
C ASN A 261 9.55 -8.92 -2.02
N MET A 262 10.52 -9.81 -1.80
CA MET A 262 10.46 -11.21 -2.25
C MET A 262 9.92 -12.16 -1.19
N SER A 263 9.46 -11.68 -0.05
CA SER A 263 8.86 -12.52 0.99
C SER A 263 7.48 -13.06 0.59
N GLY A 264 6.81 -12.43 -0.35
CA GLY A 264 5.52 -12.84 -0.90
C GLY A 264 5.40 -12.52 -2.37
N LEU A 265 4.75 -13.41 -3.11
CA LEU A 265 4.46 -13.25 -4.53
C LEU A 265 2.95 -13.24 -4.77
N ARG A 266 2.53 -12.51 -5.77
CA ARG A 266 1.17 -12.53 -6.31
C ARG A 266 1.21 -12.71 -7.82
N VAL A 267 0.16 -13.30 -8.36
CA VAL A 267 -0.06 -13.33 -9.80
C VAL A 267 -1.21 -12.41 -10.13
N VAL A 268 -0.99 -11.51 -11.07
CA VAL A 268 -2.02 -10.58 -11.53
C VAL A 268 -2.41 -10.97 -12.95
N THR A 269 -3.71 -11.08 -13.16
CA THR A 269 -4.32 -11.35 -14.46
C THR A 269 -5.53 -10.47 -14.69
N GLN A 270 -6.10 -10.55 -15.88
CA GLN A 270 -7.33 -9.84 -16.23
C GLN A 270 -8.35 -10.85 -16.75
N VAL A 271 -9.57 -10.75 -16.24
CA VAL A 271 -10.69 -11.60 -16.63
C VAL A 271 -11.75 -10.79 -17.38
N SER A 272 -12.50 -11.45 -18.25
CA SER A 272 -13.59 -10.84 -18.99
C SER A 272 -14.80 -10.55 -18.09
N GLU A 273 -15.65 -9.62 -18.51
CA GLU A 273 -16.91 -9.32 -17.83
C GLU A 273 -17.82 -10.54 -17.69
N SER A 274 -17.83 -11.42 -18.71
CA SER A 274 -18.63 -12.66 -18.70
C SER A 274 -18.17 -13.69 -17.68
N ASP A 275 -16.90 -13.65 -17.28
CA ASP A 275 -16.30 -14.66 -16.41
C ASP A 275 -16.07 -14.17 -14.99
N VAL A 276 -16.04 -12.85 -14.76
CA VAL A 276 -15.71 -12.26 -13.45
C VAL A 276 -16.63 -12.78 -12.32
N SER A 277 -17.90 -13.04 -12.63
CA SER A 277 -18.87 -13.57 -11.66
C SER A 277 -18.62 -15.01 -11.23
N LYS A 278 -17.78 -15.76 -11.94
CA LYS A 278 -17.42 -17.15 -11.63
C LYS A 278 -16.32 -17.25 -10.57
N PHE A 279 -15.63 -16.14 -10.27
CA PHE A 279 -14.51 -16.10 -9.34
C PHE A 279 -14.94 -15.54 -7.98
N SER A 280 -14.50 -16.22 -6.93
CA SER A 280 -14.79 -15.85 -5.55
C SER A 280 -13.50 -15.70 -4.74
N LEU A 281 -13.56 -14.87 -3.69
CA LEU A 281 -12.43 -14.73 -2.75
C LEU A 281 -12.13 -16.08 -2.06
N ASN A 282 -10.84 -16.31 -1.79
CA ASN A 282 -10.31 -17.53 -1.17
C ASN A 282 -10.46 -18.81 -2.01
N GLN A 283 -10.84 -18.70 -3.28
CA GLN A 283 -10.87 -19.82 -4.20
C GLN A 283 -9.46 -20.31 -4.49
N GLU A 284 -9.23 -21.62 -4.42
CA GLU A 284 -7.93 -22.24 -4.63
C GLU A 284 -7.51 -22.14 -6.10
N VAL A 285 -6.22 -21.86 -6.31
CA VAL A 285 -5.63 -21.70 -7.64
C VAL A 285 -4.35 -22.51 -7.72
N ARG A 286 -4.23 -23.31 -8.76
CA ARG A 286 -2.99 -23.98 -9.14
C ARG A 286 -2.23 -23.09 -10.12
N ILE A 287 -0.96 -22.82 -9.83
CA ILE A 287 -0.11 -21.90 -10.61
C ILE A 287 1.06 -22.70 -11.18
N THR A 288 1.23 -22.63 -12.49
CA THR A 288 2.32 -23.26 -13.21
C THR A 288 3.02 -22.24 -14.10
N ALA A 289 4.29 -22.42 -14.38
CA ALA A 289 5.01 -21.62 -15.36
C ALA A 289 6.12 -22.45 -16.00
N GLU A 290 6.50 -22.09 -17.22
CA GLU A 290 7.59 -22.78 -17.94
C GLU A 290 8.95 -22.61 -17.25
N GLY A 291 9.12 -21.54 -16.49
CA GLY A 291 10.38 -21.21 -15.81
C GLY A 291 10.63 -21.91 -14.48
N PHE A 292 9.65 -22.66 -13.94
CA PHE A 292 9.84 -23.44 -12.72
C PHE A 292 9.04 -24.75 -12.78
N PRO A 293 9.64 -25.89 -12.36
CA PRO A 293 9.04 -27.21 -12.59
C PRO A 293 7.95 -27.59 -11.58
N ALA A 294 7.88 -26.91 -10.45
CA ALA A 294 6.93 -27.23 -9.38
C ALA A 294 5.65 -26.39 -9.52
N ALA A 295 4.49 -27.04 -9.49
CA ALA A 295 3.21 -26.33 -9.39
C ALA A 295 3.14 -25.65 -8.02
N LEU A 296 2.80 -24.37 -8.01
CA LEU A 296 2.54 -23.59 -6.80
C LEU A 296 1.04 -23.57 -6.53
N SER A 297 0.66 -23.53 -5.25
CA SER A 297 -0.70 -23.27 -4.83
C SER A 297 -0.86 -21.80 -4.45
N GLY A 298 -2.04 -21.28 -4.65
CA GLY A 298 -2.41 -19.94 -4.25
C GLY A 298 -3.92 -19.83 -4.06
N TYR A 299 -4.38 -18.65 -3.76
CA TYR A 299 -5.80 -18.36 -3.63
C TYR A 299 -6.12 -16.96 -4.18
N ILE A 300 -7.35 -16.79 -4.63
CA ILE A 300 -7.85 -15.48 -5.08
C ILE A 300 -7.94 -14.55 -3.87
N SER A 301 -7.09 -13.53 -3.84
CA SER A 301 -7.04 -12.54 -2.77
C SER A 301 -7.86 -11.29 -3.08
N ALA A 302 -8.04 -10.95 -4.36
CA ALA A 302 -8.87 -9.83 -4.76
C ALA A 302 -9.45 -10.03 -6.17
N VAL A 303 -10.72 -9.66 -6.32
CA VAL A 303 -11.41 -9.48 -7.59
C VAL A 303 -11.77 -8.00 -7.69
N SER A 304 -11.19 -7.28 -8.64
CA SER A 304 -11.44 -5.84 -8.79
C SER A 304 -12.90 -5.58 -9.19
N GLN A 305 -13.50 -4.59 -8.55
CA GLN A 305 -14.82 -4.07 -8.98
C GLN A 305 -14.69 -2.97 -10.04
N LEU A 306 -13.47 -2.54 -10.34
CA LEU A 306 -13.19 -1.53 -11.35
C LEU A 306 -12.56 -2.20 -12.56
N ALA A 307 -13.18 -2.01 -13.71
CA ALA A 307 -12.61 -2.45 -14.99
C ALA A 307 -11.42 -1.57 -15.38
N VAL A 308 -10.40 -2.19 -15.96
CA VAL A 308 -9.32 -1.46 -16.61
C VAL A 308 -9.77 -1.16 -18.05
N PRO A 309 -9.77 0.11 -18.46
CA PRO A 309 -10.08 0.45 -19.85
C PRO A 309 -8.99 -0.15 -20.76
N ASP A 310 -9.42 -0.89 -21.76
CA ASP A 310 -8.50 -1.34 -22.81
C ASP A 310 -8.18 -0.14 -23.74
N GLN A 311 -6.97 -0.05 -24.24
CA GLN A 311 -6.54 1.06 -25.11
C GLN A 311 -7.26 1.05 -26.49
N ASN A 312 -7.98 -0.02 -26.82
CA ASN A 312 -8.75 -0.13 -28.04
C ASN A 312 -10.22 0.15 -27.76
N GLU A 313 -10.77 1.21 -28.33
CA GLU A 313 -12.19 1.53 -28.31
C GLU A 313 -13.00 0.34 -28.87
N GLY A 314 -13.86 -0.26 -28.04
CA GLY A 314 -14.74 -1.38 -28.43
C GLY A 314 -14.34 -2.77 -27.90
N SER A 315 -13.26 -2.91 -27.12
CA SER A 315 -12.96 -4.18 -26.45
C SER A 315 -13.79 -4.35 -25.18
N ALA A 316 -14.13 -5.62 -24.86
CA ALA A 316 -14.88 -5.96 -23.65
C ALA A 316 -14.11 -5.54 -22.39
N ALA A 317 -14.84 -5.05 -21.39
CA ALA A 317 -14.29 -4.65 -20.11
C ALA A 317 -13.50 -5.81 -19.45
N ARG A 318 -12.33 -5.49 -18.91
CA ARG A 318 -11.47 -6.46 -18.23
C ARG A 318 -11.31 -6.08 -16.76
N PHE A 319 -11.45 -7.07 -15.90
CA PHE A 319 -11.36 -6.91 -14.46
C PHE A 319 -10.07 -7.54 -13.92
N PRO A 320 -9.22 -6.77 -13.21
CA PRO A 320 -8.05 -7.33 -12.55
C PRO A 320 -8.43 -8.39 -11.51
N LEU A 321 -7.75 -9.53 -11.59
CA LEU A 321 -7.82 -10.62 -10.63
C LEU A 321 -6.44 -10.79 -10.01
N THR A 322 -6.37 -10.77 -8.68
CA THR A 322 -5.12 -10.96 -7.94
C THR A 322 -5.15 -12.26 -7.17
N ILE A 323 -4.13 -13.08 -7.39
CA ILE A 323 -3.94 -14.36 -6.73
C ILE A 323 -2.70 -14.25 -5.85
N THR A 324 -2.83 -14.51 -4.58
CA THR A 324 -1.70 -14.60 -3.65
C THR A 324 -1.12 -16.01 -3.71
N VAL A 325 0.19 -16.11 -3.90
CA VAL A 325 0.91 -17.39 -3.95
C VAL A 325 1.23 -17.81 -2.53
N ASN A 326 0.87 -19.04 -2.16
CA ASN A 326 1.26 -19.62 -0.87
C ASN A 326 2.78 -19.86 -0.86
N GLN A 327 3.44 -19.58 0.25
CA GLN A 327 4.87 -19.88 0.38
C GLN A 327 5.10 -21.38 0.26
N PRO A 328 5.90 -21.85 -0.70
CA PRO A 328 6.25 -23.24 -0.80
C PRO A 328 7.11 -23.66 0.40
N ALA A 329 6.86 -24.83 0.94
CA ALA A 329 7.62 -25.39 2.06
C ALA A 329 9.12 -25.60 1.74
N SER A 330 9.49 -25.64 0.47
CA SER A 330 10.83 -25.93 -0.04
C SER A 330 11.72 -24.71 -0.32
N GLY A 331 11.24 -23.49 -0.14
CA GLY A 331 12.02 -22.26 -0.40
C GLY A 331 12.32 -21.97 -1.88
N ASP A 332 11.57 -22.55 -2.80
CA ASP A 332 11.80 -22.50 -4.25
C ASP A 332 11.55 -21.14 -4.91
N PHE A 333 11.23 -20.09 -4.13
CA PHE A 333 11.15 -18.72 -4.67
C PHE A 333 12.46 -18.23 -5.31
N LYS A 334 13.59 -18.85 -5.03
CA LYS A 334 14.89 -18.48 -5.63
C LYS A 334 14.92 -18.66 -7.17
N LEU A 335 14.09 -19.55 -7.71
CA LEU A 335 13.99 -19.77 -9.14
C LEU A 335 12.96 -18.86 -9.81
N ILE A 336 12.05 -18.25 -9.04
CA ILE A 336 11.00 -17.40 -9.56
C ILE A 336 11.54 -15.98 -9.73
N ARG A 337 11.38 -15.44 -10.93
CA ARG A 337 11.74 -14.05 -11.23
C ARG A 337 10.49 -13.21 -11.42
N LEU A 338 10.54 -11.99 -10.91
CA LEU A 338 9.46 -11.02 -11.12
C LEU A 338 9.27 -10.73 -12.60
N GLY A 339 8.01 -10.62 -13.03
CA GLY A 339 7.66 -10.40 -14.42
C GLY A 339 7.52 -11.69 -15.25
N MET A 340 7.84 -12.88 -14.71
CA MET A 340 7.56 -14.15 -15.38
C MET A 340 6.07 -14.31 -15.65
N SER A 341 5.74 -14.93 -16.79
CA SER A 341 4.37 -15.36 -17.07
C SER A 341 4.05 -16.63 -16.29
N ALA A 342 2.86 -16.70 -15.77
CA ALA A 342 2.33 -17.87 -15.06
C ALA A 342 0.98 -18.26 -15.66
N GLN A 343 0.72 -19.55 -15.74
CA GLN A 343 -0.60 -20.10 -16.05
C GLN A 343 -1.28 -20.52 -14.76
N MET A 344 -2.52 -20.09 -14.60
CA MET A 344 -3.33 -20.36 -13.43
C MET A 344 -4.50 -21.24 -13.85
N THR A 345 -4.73 -22.31 -13.10
CA THR A 345 -5.89 -23.17 -13.25
C THR A 345 -6.76 -22.98 -12.01
N ILE A 346 -7.97 -22.48 -12.23
CA ILE A 346 -8.92 -22.16 -11.17
C ILE A 346 -10.12 -23.07 -11.28
N VAL A 347 -10.39 -23.84 -10.23
CA VAL A 347 -11.57 -24.70 -10.16
C VAL A 347 -12.79 -23.82 -9.88
N THR A 348 -13.64 -23.62 -10.86
CA THR A 348 -14.84 -22.78 -10.73
C THR A 348 -16.07 -23.56 -10.28
N TYR A 349 -16.06 -24.86 -10.50
CA TYR A 349 -17.11 -25.78 -10.06
C TYR A 349 -16.51 -27.11 -9.68
N ARG A 350 -16.95 -27.71 -8.58
CA ARG A 350 -16.57 -29.05 -8.14
C ARG A 350 -17.78 -29.76 -7.54
N ASN A 351 -18.01 -30.94 -8.03
CA ASN A 351 -19.00 -31.88 -7.44
C ASN A 351 -18.40 -33.27 -7.40
N ASP A 352 -18.21 -33.80 -6.20
CA ASP A 352 -17.59 -35.12 -5.98
C ASP A 352 -18.54 -36.27 -6.27
N ASN A 353 -19.85 -36.00 -6.48
CA ASN A 353 -20.89 -36.97 -6.71
C ASN A 353 -21.75 -36.65 -7.94
N SER A 354 -21.11 -36.31 -9.06
CA SER A 354 -21.78 -35.96 -10.30
C SER A 354 -22.16 -37.21 -11.10
N PHE A 355 -23.34 -37.20 -11.72
CA PHE A 355 -23.76 -38.15 -12.72
C PHE A 355 -23.72 -37.51 -14.09
N ILE A 356 -22.82 -37.98 -14.96
CA ILE A 356 -22.63 -37.41 -16.32
C ILE A 356 -23.37 -38.32 -17.30
N VAL A 357 -24.28 -37.72 -18.06
CA VAL A 357 -25.12 -38.42 -19.05
C VAL A 357 -24.76 -37.90 -20.44
N PRO A 358 -24.51 -38.76 -21.44
CA PRO A 358 -24.32 -38.31 -22.82
C PRO A 358 -25.48 -37.46 -23.32
N HIS A 359 -25.19 -36.42 -24.10
CA HIS A 359 -26.22 -35.52 -24.64
C HIS A 359 -27.36 -36.27 -25.38
N ALA A 360 -27.01 -37.38 -26.09
CA ALA A 360 -27.96 -38.21 -26.83
C ALA A 360 -28.94 -38.95 -25.96
N ALA A 361 -28.72 -39.08 -24.65
CA ALA A 361 -29.62 -39.73 -23.72
C ALA A 361 -30.65 -38.80 -23.08
N ILE A 362 -30.57 -37.50 -23.32
CA ILE A 362 -31.45 -36.49 -22.74
C ILE A 362 -32.61 -36.20 -23.69
N GLU A 363 -33.83 -36.48 -23.25
CA GLU A 363 -35.05 -36.19 -24.02
C GLU A 363 -35.71 -34.91 -23.51
N LYS A 364 -36.12 -34.06 -24.42
CA LYS A 364 -36.88 -32.85 -24.11
C LYS A 364 -38.33 -33.03 -24.50
N GLU A 365 -39.22 -32.84 -23.54
CA GLU A 365 -40.67 -32.87 -23.81
C GLU A 365 -41.30 -31.62 -23.17
N GLY A 366 -41.69 -30.69 -24.02
CA GLY A 366 -42.13 -29.37 -23.57
C GLY A 366 -41.03 -28.56 -22.87
N ASP A 367 -41.24 -28.22 -21.61
CA ASP A 367 -40.28 -27.47 -20.76
C ASP A 367 -39.50 -28.39 -19.81
N SER A 368 -39.75 -29.69 -19.82
CA SER A 368 -39.14 -30.67 -18.92
C SER A 368 -38.16 -31.57 -19.67
N LEU A 369 -37.09 -31.94 -18.97
CA LEU A 369 -36.03 -32.82 -19.47
C LEU A 369 -36.13 -34.17 -18.77
N PHE A 370 -35.99 -35.24 -19.53
CA PHE A 370 -36.12 -36.60 -19.05
C PHE A 370 -34.95 -37.46 -19.54
N VAL A 371 -34.66 -38.51 -18.75
CA VAL A 371 -33.78 -39.59 -19.18
C VAL A 371 -34.51 -40.92 -18.96
N GLU A 372 -34.31 -41.87 -19.85
CA GLU A 372 -34.73 -43.24 -19.61
C GLU A 372 -33.67 -43.93 -18.74
N TYR A 373 -34.08 -44.30 -17.52
CA TYR A 373 -33.19 -44.77 -16.47
C TYR A 373 -33.66 -46.15 -15.97
N ARG A 374 -32.69 -47.02 -15.60
CA ARG A 374 -32.95 -48.29 -14.89
C ARG A 374 -31.91 -48.49 -13.78
N GLU A 375 -32.32 -49.07 -12.65
CA GLU A 375 -31.45 -49.30 -11.49
C GLU A 375 -30.43 -50.42 -11.70
N GLY A 376 -30.72 -51.38 -12.58
CA GLY A 376 -29.86 -52.52 -12.86
C GLY A 376 -30.01 -53.04 -14.28
N PRO A 377 -29.14 -53.97 -14.74
CA PRO A 377 -29.17 -54.51 -16.11
C PRO A 377 -30.51 -55.10 -16.53
N ASP A 378 -31.24 -55.71 -15.57
CA ASP A 378 -32.53 -56.39 -15.81
C ASP A 378 -33.74 -55.64 -15.21
N ALA A 379 -33.51 -54.43 -14.67
CA ALA A 379 -34.59 -53.63 -14.10
C ALA A 379 -35.43 -52.94 -15.20
N PRO A 380 -36.72 -52.71 -14.95
CA PRO A 380 -37.57 -52.01 -15.93
C PRO A 380 -37.10 -50.60 -16.14
N ALA A 381 -37.13 -50.14 -17.37
CA ALA A 381 -36.80 -48.74 -17.71
C ALA A 381 -37.90 -47.84 -17.18
N VAL A 382 -37.50 -46.77 -16.52
CA VAL A 382 -38.38 -45.74 -15.98
C VAL A 382 -37.96 -44.37 -16.50
N ARG A 383 -38.89 -43.60 -16.94
CA ARG A 383 -38.62 -42.23 -17.38
C ARG A 383 -38.55 -41.32 -16.15
N ARG A 384 -37.34 -40.73 -15.90
CA ARG A 384 -37.12 -39.82 -14.78
C ARG A 384 -36.88 -38.38 -15.29
N ALA A 385 -37.56 -37.44 -14.65
CA ALA A 385 -37.32 -36.03 -14.87
C ALA A 385 -35.96 -35.63 -14.25
N VAL A 386 -35.16 -34.89 -15.00
CA VAL A 386 -33.81 -34.45 -14.59
C VAL A 386 -33.65 -32.96 -14.76
N THR A 387 -32.77 -32.36 -13.93
CA THR A 387 -32.29 -31.02 -14.13
C THR A 387 -30.84 -31.07 -14.58
N LEU A 388 -30.50 -30.23 -15.54
CA LEU A 388 -29.13 -30.17 -16.07
C LEU A 388 -28.24 -29.30 -15.18
N GLY A 389 -27.02 -29.78 -14.95
CA GLY A 389 -25.93 -29.07 -14.35
C GLY A 389 -24.95 -28.56 -15.43
N GLN A 390 -23.66 -28.71 -15.15
CA GLN A 390 -22.58 -28.28 -16.03
C GLN A 390 -22.41 -29.28 -17.20
N SER A 391 -22.00 -28.75 -18.39
CA SER A 391 -21.72 -29.54 -19.57
C SER A 391 -20.21 -29.78 -19.70
N THR A 392 -19.82 -31.00 -20.05
CA THR A 392 -18.45 -31.41 -20.35
C THR A 392 -18.33 -31.97 -21.76
N ALA A 393 -17.11 -32.30 -22.16
CA ALA A 393 -16.88 -32.99 -23.45
C ALA A 393 -17.48 -34.42 -23.47
N GLU A 394 -17.68 -35.06 -22.30
CA GLU A 394 -18.18 -36.40 -22.15
C GLU A 394 -19.71 -36.47 -22.05
N GLY A 395 -20.37 -35.38 -21.66
CA GLY A 395 -21.80 -35.28 -21.49
C GLY A 395 -22.22 -34.12 -20.59
N VAL A 396 -23.44 -34.18 -20.08
CA VAL A 396 -24.03 -33.17 -19.17
C VAL A 396 -24.25 -33.79 -17.82
N GLU A 397 -23.90 -33.06 -16.78
CA GLU A 397 -24.26 -33.37 -15.41
C GLU A 397 -25.78 -33.32 -15.25
N VAL A 398 -26.34 -34.34 -14.63
CA VAL A 398 -27.76 -34.40 -14.37
C VAL A 398 -28.03 -34.62 -12.87
N PHE A 399 -29.08 -33.97 -12.37
CA PHE A 399 -29.57 -34.14 -11.02
C PHE A 399 -30.95 -34.86 -11.05
N GLY A 400 -31.20 -35.72 -10.08
CA GLY A 400 -32.46 -36.48 -9.99
C GLY A 400 -32.34 -37.95 -10.36
N VAL A 401 -31.12 -38.42 -10.63
CA VAL A 401 -30.80 -39.83 -10.86
C VAL A 401 -29.75 -40.33 -9.87
N GLU A 402 -29.67 -41.65 -9.73
CA GLU A 402 -28.68 -42.35 -8.92
C GLU A 402 -27.84 -43.27 -9.82
N SER A 403 -26.96 -44.08 -9.21
CA SER A 403 -26.19 -45.07 -9.95
C SER A 403 -27.11 -46.09 -10.65
N GLY A 404 -26.86 -46.37 -11.93
CA GLY A 404 -27.71 -47.23 -12.73
C GLY A 404 -27.30 -47.24 -14.20
N TYR A 405 -28.26 -47.25 -15.11
CA TYR A 405 -28.04 -47.24 -16.55
C TYR A 405 -29.00 -46.26 -17.21
N VAL A 406 -28.47 -45.53 -18.21
CA VAL A 406 -29.25 -44.58 -19.01
C VAL A 406 -29.21 -45.03 -20.47
N ARG A 407 -30.39 -44.97 -21.13
CA ARG A 407 -30.49 -45.29 -22.56
C ARG A 407 -29.99 -44.14 -23.42
N VAL A 408 -29.12 -44.49 -24.34
CA VAL A 408 -28.63 -43.58 -25.38
C VAL A 408 -29.28 -43.91 -26.70
N LYS A 409 -29.88 -42.94 -27.35
CA LYS A 409 -30.51 -43.12 -28.67
C LYS A 409 -29.56 -42.87 -29.80
#